data_69dd43a22cef1db65afe6cda9b16219c
#
_entry.id   69dd43a22cef1db65afe6cda9b16219c
#
_cell.length_a   1.000
_cell.length_b   1.000
_cell.length_c   1.000
_cell.angle_alpha   90.00
_cell.angle_beta   90.00
_cell.angle_gamma   90.00
#
_symmetry.space_group_name_H-M   'P 1'
#
loop_
_entity.id
_entity.type
_entity.pdbx_description
1 polymer ?
#
loop_
_entity_poly.entity_id
_entity_poly.type
_entity_poly.pdbx_seq_one_letter_code
_entity_poly.pdbx_strand_id
1 'polypeptide(L)'
;MSSSPPQPTFSSTDSSGPDAVVVSRDATEADAFLDGNDPNGDRERIDESEPPLSGGPKAATGGGGLVTTIVFVLVMLAMFINPIEPKTSAEFDRATSSLNVLTLAKLTLAAAATGLGGIAVLLSPRTRQLLGSLPGIGLLALAGLFCATSLFAIESNAMISRASAMIFVGYLLFTAMALATLGPRKLLAAIVAGTSMYMLVTWGLFVLVPEMGTFEEYISATETVRRMGGTGHPNNIAKTAIAIVLVGVAMYLGRTDTLISIGVRGPWQRLVLIAIMILAAATVVATLSRTAMLAGMAAGGILLIDRLYGRGGLALGIIGIASAATLVLAISLVTGEGPFSESAVSAVTKSGDVEELTSLTGRTTIWEEAISFIVKRPLTGYGMDSAASVMSREATGTHNLLLHVTFSAGVVACLVMVLMLGWSLVFGATSSYEWIRTVLTYVLVSGLVEDTIIESFPTTLTVLWMAALLAPALASRPKP
;
A
#
# COMPACT_ATOMS: atom_id res chain seq x y z
N MET A 1 0.32 20.86 -61.06
CA MET A 1 1.47 20.09 -61.62
C MET A 1 2.15 19.46 -60.43
N SER A 2 1.80 18.22 -60.19
CA SER A 2 2.26 17.38 -59.07
C SER A 2 3.37 16.48 -59.56
N SER A 3 4.49 16.44 -58.90
CA SER A 3 5.57 15.49 -59.14
C SER A 3 5.81 14.69 -57.86
N SER A 4 5.45 13.40 -57.89
CA SER A 4 5.73 12.42 -56.85
C SER A 4 7.19 11.94 -56.92
N PRO A 5 7.88 11.68 -55.81
CA PRO A 5 9.19 11.06 -55.79
C PRO A 5 9.12 9.51 -55.88
N PRO A 6 10.18 8.85 -56.39
CA PRO A 6 10.19 7.41 -56.69
C PRO A 6 10.43 6.55 -55.41
N GLN A 7 9.85 5.35 -55.44
CA GLN A 7 10.06 4.31 -54.41
C GLN A 7 11.38 3.56 -54.62
N PRO A 8 12.10 3.17 -53.57
CA PRO A 8 13.25 2.28 -53.68
C PRO A 8 12.81 0.79 -53.69
N THR A 9 13.31 0.06 -54.68
CA THR A 9 13.25 -1.40 -54.84
C THR A 9 14.28 -2.07 -53.92
N PHE A 10 13.83 -2.98 -53.06
CA PHE A 10 14.73 -3.87 -52.30
C PHE A 10 14.84 -5.22 -53.01
N SER A 11 16.09 -5.59 -53.38
CA SER A 11 16.47 -6.90 -53.85
C SER A 11 16.71 -7.84 -52.68
N SER A 12 16.12 -9.06 -52.80
CA SER A 12 16.41 -10.21 -51.96
C SER A 12 17.77 -10.77 -52.25
N THR A 13 18.60 -11.02 -51.25
CA THR A 13 19.73 -11.92 -51.33
C THR A 13 19.64 -12.98 -50.23
N ASP A 14 19.61 -14.22 -50.71
CA ASP A 14 19.82 -15.45 -49.94
C ASP A 14 21.13 -15.44 -49.18
N SER A 15 21.12 -15.98 -47.95
CA SER A 15 22.33 -16.66 -47.42
C SER A 15 21.93 -17.72 -46.39
N SER A 16 22.15 -18.94 -46.84
CA SER A 16 22.42 -20.23 -46.17
C SER A 16 22.94 -20.14 -44.73
N GLY A 17 22.39 -21.03 -43.87
CA GLY A 17 22.83 -21.26 -42.50
C GLY A 17 24.19 -22.00 -42.35
N PRO A 18 24.61 -22.16 -41.11
CA PRO A 18 25.16 -23.47 -40.75
C PRO A 18 24.70 -24.00 -39.36
N ASP A 19 24.50 -25.29 -39.37
CA ASP A 19 24.84 -26.33 -38.40
C ASP A 19 24.48 -26.17 -36.91
N ALA A 20 23.47 -26.95 -36.54
CA ALA A 20 23.13 -27.31 -35.14
C ALA A 20 24.21 -28.31 -34.63
N VAL A 21 24.91 -27.90 -33.58
CA VAL A 21 25.73 -28.82 -32.76
C VAL A 21 24.83 -29.42 -31.67
N VAL A 22 24.53 -30.69 -31.84
CA VAL A 22 23.94 -31.57 -30.84
C VAL A 22 25.00 -31.94 -29.81
N VAL A 23 24.90 -31.47 -28.59
CA VAL A 23 25.69 -31.95 -27.45
C VAL A 23 24.85 -32.98 -26.71
N SER A 24 25.13 -34.26 -26.94
CA SER A 24 24.69 -35.37 -26.09
C SER A 24 25.41 -35.28 -24.74
N ARG A 25 24.71 -35.20 -23.66
CA ARG A 25 25.22 -35.49 -22.32
C ARG A 25 24.81 -36.90 -21.93
N ASP A 26 25.83 -37.76 -21.89
CA ASP A 26 25.75 -39.08 -21.28
C ASP A 26 25.38 -38.97 -19.80
N ALA A 27 24.30 -39.68 -19.46
CA ALA A 27 23.92 -39.99 -18.10
C ALA A 27 24.43 -41.38 -17.75
N THR A 28 25.57 -41.42 -17.06
CA THR A 28 26.01 -42.67 -16.41
C THR A 28 26.83 -42.31 -15.16
N GLU A 29 26.61 -43.08 -14.10
CA GLU A 29 27.34 -43.10 -12.82
C GLU A 29 26.84 -42.13 -11.69
N ALA A 30 25.82 -42.61 -10.96
CA ALA A 30 25.70 -42.43 -9.49
C ALA A 30 24.63 -43.35 -8.88
N ASP A 31 24.73 -44.65 -9.11
CA ASP A 31 23.99 -45.69 -8.37
C ASP A 31 24.98 -46.70 -7.82
N ALA A 32 25.62 -46.40 -6.72
CA ALA A 32 26.32 -47.38 -5.89
C ALA A 32 26.73 -46.71 -4.57
N PHE A 33 25.87 -46.72 -3.59
CA PHE A 33 26.26 -46.74 -2.17
C PHE A 33 25.00 -46.59 -1.30
N LEU A 34 24.36 -47.72 -0.96
CA LEU A 34 23.51 -47.92 0.22
C LEU A 34 22.95 -49.37 0.22
N ASP A 35 23.81 -50.34 0.34
CA ASP A 35 23.45 -51.69 0.77
C ASP A 35 24.20 -51.95 2.09
N GLY A 36 23.60 -51.46 3.19
CA GLY A 36 24.00 -51.71 4.58
C GLY A 36 22.91 -52.56 5.25
N ASN A 37 22.95 -53.84 4.96
CA ASN A 37 22.15 -54.87 5.59
C ASN A 37 22.63 -55.05 7.04
N ASP A 38 21.88 -54.57 8.06
CA ASP A 38 22.09 -54.83 9.47
C ASP A 38 21.09 -55.89 9.96
N PRO A 39 21.50 -57.16 10.17
CA PRO A 39 20.63 -58.25 10.50
C PRO A 39 20.41 -58.48 12.00
N ASN A 40 20.68 -57.54 12.91
CA ASN A 40 20.43 -57.72 14.35
C ASN A 40 19.84 -56.48 15.02
N GLY A 41 18.60 -56.17 14.67
CA GLY A 41 17.83 -55.14 15.37
C GLY A 41 16.80 -55.79 16.28
N ASP A 42 17.16 -56.14 17.50
CA ASP A 42 16.22 -56.40 18.60
C ASP A 42 15.36 -55.15 18.79
N ARG A 43 14.13 -55.21 18.23
CA ARG A 43 13.08 -54.24 18.51
C ARG A 43 12.54 -54.45 19.92
N GLU A 44 13.13 -53.77 20.90
CA GLU A 44 12.43 -53.49 22.16
C GLU A 44 11.10 -52.80 21.81
N ARG A 45 10.01 -53.54 21.98
CA ARG A 45 8.65 -52.98 22.02
C ARG A 45 8.58 -52.13 23.29
N ILE A 46 8.77 -50.83 23.12
CA ILE A 46 8.37 -49.82 24.11
C ILE A 46 6.83 -49.85 24.10
N ASP A 47 6.29 -50.40 25.19
CA ASP A 47 4.86 -50.42 25.48
C ASP A 47 4.42 -49.01 25.87
N GLU A 48 4.09 -48.18 24.87
CA GLU A 48 3.56 -46.85 25.07
C GLU A 48 2.08 -46.88 25.42
N SER A 49 1.78 -47.40 26.61
CA SER A 49 0.51 -47.13 27.28
C SER A 49 0.61 -45.88 28.14
N GLU A 50 0.89 -44.73 27.50
CA GLU A 50 0.62 -43.44 28.14
C GLU A 50 -0.90 -43.18 28.12
N PRO A 51 -1.51 -42.95 29.29
CA PRO A 51 -2.92 -42.59 29.34
C PRO A 51 -3.11 -41.23 28.67
N PRO A 52 -4.20 -41.02 27.88
CA PRO A 52 -4.45 -39.74 27.22
C PRO A 52 -4.54 -38.64 28.28
N LEU A 53 -3.61 -37.70 28.22
CA LEU A 53 -3.67 -36.45 28.99
C LEU A 53 -4.89 -35.62 28.53
N SER A 54 -6.08 -36.11 28.93
CA SER A 54 -7.35 -35.42 28.80
C SER A 54 -7.50 -34.37 29.92
N GLY A 55 -6.85 -33.23 29.78
CA GLY A 55 -6.90 -32.17 30.78
C GLY A 55 -6.28 -30.86 30.31
N GLY A 56 -6.32 -30.58 29.00
CA GLY A 56 -5.98 -29.26 28.55
C GLY A 56 -6.97 -28.22 29.12
N PRO A 57 -6.50 -27.10 29.70
CA PRO A 57 -7.39 -26.12 30.30
C PRO A 57 -8.43 -25.70 29.26
N LYS A 58 -9.71 -26.01 29.53
CA LYS A 58 -10.83 -25.48 28.74
C LYS A 58 -10.70 -23.98 28.73
N ALA A 59 -10.35 -23.43 27.55
CA ALA A 59 -10.29 -22.01 27.34
C ALA A 59 -11.62 -21.40 27.82
N ALA A 60 -11.53 -20.46 28.74
CA ALA A 60 -12.68 -19.68 29.22
C ALA A 60 -13.30 -18.93 28.02
N THR A 61 -14.35 -19.47 27.43
CA THR A 61 -14.90 -19.12 26.13
C THR A 61 -15.98 -18.03 26.18
N GLY A 62 -16.21 -17.36 27.30
CA GLY A 62 -17.35 -16.43 27.44
C GLY A 62 -17.07 -14.96 27.11
N GLY A 63 -15.92 -14.39 27.46
CA GLY A 63 -15.66 -12.95 27.32
C GLY A 63 -14.86 -12.51 26.08
N GLY A 64 -14.04 -13.42 25.55
CA GLY A 64 -13.15 -13.10 24.42
C GLY A 64 -13.87 -12.93 23.07
N GLY A 65 -15.03 -13.53 22.90
CA GLY A 65 -15.80 -13.46 21.65
C GLY A 65 -16.36 -12.06 21.37
N LEU A 66 -16.98 -11.44 22.38
CA LEU A 66 -17.60 -10.12 22.21
C LEU A 66 -16.58 -9.03 21.88
N VAL A 67 -15.47 -8.95 22.63
CA VAL A 67 -14.40 -7.98 22.38
C VAL A 67 -13.82 -8.14 20.97
N THR A 68 -13.55 -9.38 20.57
CA THR A 68 -13.06 -9.68 19.21
C THR A 68 -14.05 -9.20 18.15
N THR A 69 -15.36 -9.42 18.33
CA THR A 69 -16.39 -8.98 17.39
C THR A 69 -16.48 -7.45 17.34
N ILE A 70 -16.47 -6.77 18.48
CA ILE A 70 -16.51 -5.31 18.55
C ILE A 70 -15.30 -4.71 17.79
N VAL A 71 -14.10 -5.20 18.09
CA VAL A 71 -12.87 -4.72 17.44
C VAL A 71 -12.90 -4.97 15.94
N PHE A 72 -13.38 -6.15 15.51
CA PHE A 72 -13.56 -6.48 14.09
C PHE A 72 -14.49 -5.49 13.39
N VAL A 73 -15.67 -5.23 13.97
CA VAL A 73 -16.66 -4.30 13.42
C VAL A 73 -16.11 -2.87 13.38
N LEU A 74 -15.39 -2.43 14.41
CA LEU A 74 -14.80 -1.09 14.42
C LEU A 74 -13.73 -0.91 13.35
N VAL A 75 -12.86 -1.92 13.13
CA VAL A 75 -11.89 -1.88 12.03
C VAL A 75 -12.62 -1.82 10.69
N MET A 76 -13.64 -2.66 10.50
CA MET A 76 -14.44 -2.69 9.28
C MET A 76 -15.11 -1.34 9.01
N LEU A 77 -15.73 -0.73 10.02
CA LEU A 77 -16.36 0.60 9.91
C LEU A 77 -15.33 1.70 9.64
N ALA A 78 -14.14 1.64 10.25
CA ALA A 78 -13.08 2.60 10.00
C ALA A 78 -12.62 2.53 8.52
N MET A 79 -12.42 1.34 7.99
CA MET A 79 -12.00 1.16 6.60
C MET A 79 -13.13 1.48 5.60
N PHE A 80 -14.37 1.45 6.03
CA PHE A 80 -15.51 1.87 5.22
C PHE A 80 -15.69 3.39 5.21
N ILE A 81 -15.67 4.05 6.39
CA ILE A 81 -16.07 5.45 6.56
C ILE A 81 -14.93 6.43 6.28
N ASN A 82 -13.69 6.12 6.72
CA ASN A 82 -12.57 7.05 6.62
C ASN A 82 -12.25 7.51 5.19
N PRO A 83 -12.26 6.63 4.17
CA PRO A 83 -11.94 7.06 2.80
C PRO A 83 -13.06 7.85 2.11
N ILE A 84 -14.28 7.91 2.69
CA ILE A 84 -15.39 8.63 2.05
C ILE A 84 -15.17 10.15 2.21
N GLU A 85 -14.95 10.83 1.10
CA GLU A 85 -14.85 12.28 1.01
C GLU A 85 -15.74 12.76 -0.13
N PRO A 86 -17.09 12.82 0.09
CA PRO A 86 -18.01 13.24 -0.96
C PRO A 86 -17.77 14.73 -1.23
N LYS A 87 -17.00 15.02 -2.25
CA LYS A 87 -16.78 16.37 -2.77
C LYS A 87 -17.24 16.36 -4.23
N THR A 88 -18.11 17.30 -4.58
CA THR A 88 -18.35 17.61 -5.99
C THR A 88 -17.08 18.21 -6.59
N SER A 89 -16.87 18.09 -7.89
CA SER A 89 -15.71 18.67 -8.58
C SER A 89 -15.51 20.17 -8.27
N ALA A 90 -16.59 20.91 -8.08
CA ALA A 90 -16.56 22.34 -7.68
C ALA A 90 -16.20 22.58 -6.20
N GLU A 91 -16.28 21.55 -5.33
CA GLU A 91 -15.96 21.66 -3.90
C GLU A 91 -14.54 21.18 -3.59
N PHE A 92 -13.89 20.45 -4.51
CA PHE A 92 -12.45 20.16 -4.42
C PHE A 92 -11.62 21.44 -4.36
N ASP A 93 -12.09 22.48 -5.05
CA ASP A 93 -11.43 23.79 -5.08
C ASP A 93 -11.69 24.64 -3.82
N ARG A 94 -12.60 24.22 -2.95
CA ARG A 94 -12.92 24.95 -1.73
C ARG A 94 -12.70 24.06 -0.52
N ALA A 95 -11.57 24.23 0.14
CA ALA A 95 -11.29 23.62 1.44
C ALA A 95 -12.22 24.22 2.52
N THR A 96 -13.54 24.01 2.37
CA THR A 96 -14.50 24.39 3.42
C THR A 96 -14.67 23.22 4.36
N SER A 97 -14.05 23.33 5.52
CA SER A 97 -14.25 22.47 6.70
C SER A 97 -15.64 22.66 7.32
N SER A 98 -16.71 22.39 6.57
CA SER A 98 -18.02 22.30 7.20
C SER A 98 -18.10 20.98 7.97
N LEU A 99 -18.38 21.06 9.27
CA LEU A 99 -18.73 19.90 10.11
C LEU A 99 -20.03 19.31 9.57
N ASN A 100 -19.90 18.33 8.68
CA ASN A 100 -21.01 17.55 8.17
C ASN A 100 -21.16 16.25 8.99
N VAL A 101 -22.27 15.55 8.82
CA VAL A 101 -22.57 14.29 9.52
C VAL A 101 -21.47 13.26 9.32
N LEU A 102 -20.86 13.22 8.14
CA LEU A 102 -19.76 12.29 7.83
C LEU A 102 -18.49 12.62 8.61
N THR A 103 -18.11 13.89 8.68
CA THR A 103 -16.97 14.35 9.51
C THR A 103 -17.19 14.02 10.98
N LEU A 104 -18.41 14.24 11.49
CA LEU A 104 -18.77 13.87 12.86
C LEU A 104 -18.67 12.36 13.09
N ALA A 105 -19.13 11.54 12.14
CA ALA A 105 -18.99 10.08 12.21
C ALA A 105 -17.52 9.63 12.21
N LYS A 106 -16.67 10.23 11.36
CA LYS A 106 -15.23 9.98 11.35
C LYS A 106 -14.56 10.36 12.68
N LEU A 107 -14.89 11.53 13.23
CA LEU A 107 -14.36 12.00 14.51
C LEU A 107 -14.81 11.09 15.68
N THR A 108 -16.08 10.67 15.68
CA THR A 108 -16.60 9.74 16.70
C THR A 108 -15.87 8.41 16.64
N LEU A 109 -15.66 7.89 15.43
CA LEU A 109 -14.93 6.63 15.22
C LEU A 109 -13.46 6.77 15.62
N ALA A 110 -12.81 7.90 15.30
CA ALA A 110 -11.45 8.19 15.71
C ALA A 110 -11.31 8.31 17.24
N ALA A 111 -12.28 8.95 17.90
CA ALA A 111 -12.33 9.04 19.37
C ALA A 111 -12.50 7.66 20.01
N ALA A 112 -13.39 6.82 19.47
CA ALA A 112 -13.58 5.43 19.93
C ALA A 112 -12.31 4.61 19.73
N ALA A 113 -11.68 4.70 18.55
CA ALA A 113 -10.42 4.01 18.24
C ALA A 113 -9.30 4.46 19.20
N THR A 114 -9.16 5.76 19.44
CA THR A 114 -8.16 6.32 20.37
C THR A 114 -8.40 5.85 21.80
N GLY A 115 -9.65 5.92 22.27
CA GLY A 115 -10.00 5.49 23.62
C GLY A 115 -9.73 4.00 23.85
N LEU A 116 -10.19 3.14 22.95
CA LEU A 116 -9.97 1.70 23.04
C LEU A 116 -8.49 1.34 22.89
N GLY A 117 -7.78 1.98 21.96
CA GLY A 117 -6.33 1.80 21.78
C GLY A 117 -5.57 2.19 23.05
N GLY A 118 -5.88 3.35 23.64
CA GLY A 118 -5.29 3.82 24.90
C GLY A 118 -5.56 2.87 26.07
N ILE A 119 -6.80 2.41 26.25
CA ILE A 119 -7.15 1.39 27.26
C ILE A 119 -6.35 0.10 27.03
N ALA A 120 -6.23 -0.33 25.78
CA ALA A 120 -5.48 -1.55 25.45
C ALA A 120 -3.98 -1.42 25.78
N VAL A 121 -3.38 -0.24 25.61
CA VAL A 121 -1.99 0.01 26.02
C VAL A 121 -1.81 -0.18 27.53
N LEU A 122 -2.79 0.27 28.32
CA LEU A 122 -2.75 0.12 29.77
C LEU A 122 -2.95 -1.33 30.21
N LEU A 123 -3.91 -2.05 29.60
CA LEU A 123 -4.37 -3.35 30.07
C LEU A 123 -3.73 -4.56 29.35
N SER A 124 -3.29 -4.42 28.09
CA SER A 124 -2.80 -5.52 27.28
C SER A 124 -1.27 -5.54 27.16
N PRO A 125 -0.59 -6.55 27.76
CA PRO A 125 0.86 -6.71 27.58
C PRO A 125 1.25 -6.91 26.10
N ARG A 126 0.38 -7.56 25.31
CA ARG A 126 0.62 -7.78 23.87
C ARG A 126 0.63 -6.48 23.10
N THR A 127 -0.31 -5.56 23.38
CA THR A 127 -0.34 -4.24 22.73
C THR A 127 0.92 -3.46 23.06
N ARG A 128 1.37 -3.46 24.33
CA ARG A 128 2.61 -2.84 24.74
C ARG A 128 3.83 -3.47 24.06
N GLN A 129 3.87 -4.79 23.91
CA GLN A 129 4.96 -5.49 23.21
C GLN A 129 5.05 -5.06 21.74
N LEU A 130 3.91 -4.91 21.05
CA LEU A 130 3.88 -4.44 19.65
C LEU A 130 4.44 -3.02 19.54
N LEU A 131 3.96 -2.11 20.39
CA LEU A 131 4.41 -0.71 20.40
C LEU A 131 5.84 -0.55 20.91
N GLY A 132 6.31 -1.42 21.79
CA GLY A 132 7.70 -1.47 22.29
C GLY A 132 8.67 -2.16 21.33
N SER A 133 8.20 -2.74 20.23
CA SER A 133 9.07 -3.24 19.16
C SER A 133 9.79 -2.08 18.45
N LEU A 134 10.93 -2.34 17.83
CA LEU A 134 11.67 -1.29 17.15
C LEU A 134 10.86 -0.54 16.09
N PRO A 135 10.04 -1.22 15.21
CA PRO A 135 9.12 -0.50 14.33
C PRO A 135 8.03 0.25 15.09
N GLY A 136 7.52 -0.31 16.20
CA GLY A 136 6.53 0.36 17.04
C GLY A 136 7.05 1.65 17.66
N ILE A 137 8.28 1.64 18.15
CA ILE A 137 8.96 2.85 18.66
C ILE A 137 9.14 3.88 17.54
N GLY A 138 9.52 3.45 16.33
CA GLY A 138 9.63 4.33 15.16
C GLY A 138 8.30 4.98 14.78
N LEU A 139 7.20 4.21 14.79
CA LEU A 139 5.86 4.73 14.55
C LEU A 139 5.42 5.71 15.65
N LEU A 140 5.71 5.41 16.91
CA LEU A 140 5.43 6.33 18.04
C LEU A 140 6.26 7.61 17.95
N ALA A 141 7.54 7.52 17.55
CA ALA A 141 8.39 8.68 17.34
C ALA A 141 7.84 9.57 16.21
N LEU A 142 7.44 8.98 15.09
CA LEU A 142 6.81 9.69 13.98
C LEU A 142 5.51 10.38 14.43
N ALA A 143 4.63 9.67 15.12
CA ALA A 143 3.39 10.19 15.66
C ALA A 143 3.63 11.32 16.68
N GLY A 144 4.63 11.16 17.56
CA GLY A 144 5.06 12.19 18.50
C GLY A 144 5.57 13.45 17.81
N LEU A 145 6.34 13.29 16.73
CA LEU A 145 6.80 14.42 15.91
C LEU A 145 5.64 15.14 15.22
N PHE A 146 4.65 14.43 14.69
CA PHE A 146 3.44 15.07 14.15
C PHE A 146 2.70 15.87 15.23
N CYS A 147 2.57 15.33 16.44
CA CYS A 147 1.95 16.08 17.56
C CYS A 147 2.79 17.30 17.94
N ALA A 148 4.10 17.16 18.09
CA ALA A 148 4.99 18.25 18.49
C ALA A 148 5.01 19.36 17.41
N THR A 149 5.14 19.02 16.16
CA THR A 149 5.19 20.00 15.06
C THR A 149 3.83 20.65 14.77
N SER A 150 2.72 19.97 15.07
CA SER A 150 1.38 20.55 14.96
C SER A 150 1.14 21.75 15.89
N LEU A 151 1.96 21.88 16.95
CA LEU A 151 1.93 23.07 17.83
C LEU A 151 2.45 24.33 17.11
N PHE A 152 3.27 24.16 16.09
CA PHE A 152 3.84 25.23 15.26
C PHE A 152 3.12 25.38 13.92
N ALA A 153 2.00 24.67 13.71
CA ALA A 153 1.20 24.80 12.50
C ALA A 153 0.71 26.24 12.32
N ILE A 154 0.49 26.61 11.05
CA ILE A 154 -0.04 27.95 10.73
C ILE A 154 -1.43 28.14 11.37
N GLU A 155 -1.74 29.37 11.77
CA GLU A 155 -2.95 29.68 12.51
C GLU A 155 -4.24 29.22 11.80
N SER A 156 -4.33 29.45 10.48
CA SER A 156 -5.44 29.03 9.63
C SER A 156 -5.70 27.52 9.62
N ASN A 157 -4.68 26.70 9.92
CA ASN A 157 -4.76 25.22 9.89
C ASN A 157 -4.44 24.55 11.24
N ALA A 158 -4.19 25.33 12.29
CA ALA A 158 -3.67 24.80 13.55
C ALA A 158 -4.61 23.76 14.21
N MET A 159 -5.91 23.98 14.17
CA MET A 159 -6.89 23.05 14.74
C MET A 159 -6.94 21.74 13.95
N ILE A 160 -6.98 21.81 12.62
CA ILE A 160 -7.02 20.64 11.74
C ILE A 160 -5.74 19.83 11.93
N SER A 161 -4.58 20.48 11.92
CA SER A 161 -3.28 19.82 12.06
C SER A 161 -3.14 19.09 13.41
N ARG A 162 -3.58 19.71 14.52
CA ARG A 162 -3.57 19.06 15.83
C ARG A 162 -4.53 17.89 15.89
N ALA A 163 -5.73 18.04 15.33
CA ALA A 163 -6.71 16.95 15.26
C ALA A 163 -6.18 15.78 14.44
N SER A 164 -5.62 16.02 13.25
CA SER A 164 -5.05 14.99 12.37
C SER A 164 -3.89 14.25 13.04
N ALA A 165 -2.99 14.97 13.73
CA ALA A 165 -1.91 14.36 14.49
C ALA A 165 -2.41 13.44 15.62
N MET A 166 -3.42 13.90 16.39
CA MET A 166 -4.04 13.09 17.45
C MET A 166 -4.80 11.87 16.90
N ILE A 167 -5.48 12.03 15.77
CA ILE A 167 -6.15 10.94 15.07
C ILE A 167 -5.13 9.89 14.62
N PHE A 168 -4.00 10.33 14.06
CA PHE A 168 -2.92 9.41 13.65
C PHE A 168 -2.39 8.61 14.85
N VAL A 169 -2.11 9.24 15.99
CA VAL A 169 -1.76 8.56 17.25
C VAL A 169 -2.83 7.56 17.64
N GLY A 170 -4.08 7.97 17.65
CA GLY A 170 -5.22 7.12 18.05
C GLY A 170 -5.32 5.87 17.17
N TYR A 171 -5.20 6.02 15.86
CA TYR A 171 -5.23 4.89 14.94
C TYR A 171 -3.99 4.00 15.03
N LEU A 172 -2.82 4.52 15.38
CA LEU A 172 -1.64 3.71 15.68
C LEU A 172 -1.90 2.79 16.88
N LEU A 173 -2.39 3.36 17.98
CA LEU A 173 -2.73 2.60 19.19
C LEU A 173 -3.85 1.58 18.91
N PHE A 174 -4.86 1.99 18.16
CA PHE A 174 -5.97 1.12 17.76
C PHE A 174 -5.51 -0.03 16.85
N THR A 175 -4.63 0.23 15.88
CA THR A 175 -4.07 -0.79 14.99
C THR A 175 -3.25 -1.82 15.78
N ALA A 176 -2.43 -1.37 16.73
CA ALA A 176 -1.68 -2.25 17.63
C ALA A 176 -2.63 -3.12 18.48
N MET A 177 -3.68 -2.53 19.06
CA MET A 177 -4.71 -3.25 19.82
C MET A 177 -5.46 -4.25 18.94
N ALA A 178 -5.91 -3.82 17.75
CA ALA A 178 -6.64 -4.66 16.82
C ALA A 178 -5.79 -5.86 16.37
N LEU A 179 -4.52 -5.63 16.06
CA LEU A 179 -3.57 -6.69 15.71
C LEU A 179 -3.33 -7.65 16.89
N ALA A 180 -3.21 -7.14 18.12
CA ALA A 180 -3.05 -7.96 19.33
C ALA A 180 -4.28 -8.81 19.65
N THR A 181 -5.49 -8.29 19.39
CA THR A 181 -6.78 -8.93 19.73
C THR A 181 -7.28 -9.87 18.63
N LEU A 182 -7.24 -9.43 17.38
CA LEU A 182 -7.76 -10.17 16.22
C LEU A 182 -6.74 -11.14 15.64
N GLY A 183 -5.47 -10.83 15.77
CA GLY A 183 -4.40 -11.40 14.95
C GLY A 183 -4.47 -10.95 13.50
N PRO A 184 -3.42 -11.18 12.70
CA PRO A 184 -3.32 -10.66 11.33
C PRO A 184 -4.46 -11.11 10.42
N ARG A 185 -4.85 -12.39 10.49
CA ARG A 185 -5.88 -12.93 9.59
C ARG A 185 -7.24 -12.25 9.73
N LYS A 186 -7.73 -12.09 10.97
CA LYS A 186 -9.03 -11.44 11.23
C LYS A 186 -8.95 -9.95 10.99
N LEU A 187 -7.80 -9.32 11.31
CA LEU A 187 -7.56 -7.91 11.03
C LEU A 187 -7.64 -7.64 9.52
N LEU A 188 -6.92 -8.41 8.71
CA LEU A 188 -6.97 -8.26 7.25
C LEU A 188 -8.36 -8.56 6.68
N ALA A 189 -9.07 -9.55 7.23
CA ALA A 189 -10.45 -9.82 6.82
C ALA A 189 -11.38 -8.63 7.12
N ALA A 190 -11.22 -7.96 8.27
CA ALA A 190 -11.99 -6.76 8.62
C ALA A 190 -11.65 -5.58 7.70
N ILE A 191 -10.36 -5.39 7.39
CA ILE A 191 -9.90 -4.35 6.45
C ILE A 191 -10.48 -4.60 5.06
N VAL A 192 -10.35 -5.82 4.54
CA VAL A 192 -10.87 -6.20 3.22
C VAL A 192 -12.39 -6.03 3.16
N ALA A 193 -13.12 -6.45 4.21
CA ALA A 193 -14.58 -6.30 4.26
C ALA A 193 -14.99 -4.82 4.26
N GLY A 194 -14.41 -3.99 5.13
CA GLY A 194 -14.73 -2.56 5.19
C GLY A 194 -14.40 -1.82 3.89
N THR A 195 -13.24 -2.09 3.32
CA THR A 195 -12.83 -1.48 2.04
C THR A 195 -13.71 -1.97 0.88
N SER A 196 -14.16 -3.23 0.90
CA SER A 196 -15.10 -3.75 -0.11
C SER A 196 -16.45 -3.04 -0.03
N MET A 197 -16.95 -2.77 1.18
CA MET A 197 -18.17 -1.96 1.37
C MET A 197 -17.99 -0.54 0.81
N TYR A 198 -16.84 0.07 1.06
CA TYR A 198 -16.50 1.37 0.47
C TYR A 198 -16.54 1.33 -1.07
N MET A 199 -15.90 0.34 -1.69
CA MET A 199 -15.93 0.19 -3.15
C MET A 199 -17.34 -0.08 -3.68
N LEU A 200 -18.16 -0.87 -2.98
CA LEU A 200 -19.56 -1.10 -3.38
C LEU A 200 -20.40 0.18 -3.35
N VAL A 201 -20.21 1.03 -2.33
CA VAL A 201 -20.89 2.34 -2.27
C VAL A 201 -20.40 3.24 -3.40
N THR A 202 -19.09 3.25 -3.68
CA THR A 202 -18.50 4.02 -4.78
C THR A 202 -19.11 3.58 -6.14
N TRP A 203 -19.23 2.28 -6.39
CA TRP A 203 -19.88 1.74 -7.57
C TRP A 203 -21.39 2.06 -7.60
N GLY A 204 -22.05 1.97 -6.45
CA GLY A 204 -23.47 2.34 -6.34
C GLY A 204 -23.71 3.80 -6.76
N LEU A 205 -22.90 4.73 -6.27
CA LEU A 205 -22.99 6.14 -6.68
C LEU A 205 -22.63 6.31 -8.16
N PHE A 206 -21.57 5.67 -8.64
CA PHE A 206 -21.10 5.79 -10.02
C PHE A 206 -22.15 5.33 -11.04
N VAL A 207 -22.89 4.24 -10.73
CA VAL A 207 -23.87 3.64 -11.65
C VAL A 207 -25.27 4.23 -11.47
N LEU A 208 -25.71 4.43 -10.21
CA LEU A 208 -27.08 4.82 -9.89
C LEU A 208 -27.28 6.34 -9.83
N VAL A 209 -26.24 7.09 -9.44
CA VAL A 209 -26.28 8.55 -9.30
C VAL A 209 -25.00 9.15 -9.93
N PRO A 210 -24.88 9.08 -11.28
CA PRO A 210 -23.63 9.47 -11.97
C PRO A 210 -23.19 10.91 -11.66
N GLU A 211 -24.12 11.82 -11.41
CA GLU A 211 -23.82 13.22 -11.04
C GLU A 211 -22.99 13.33 -9.76
N MET A 212 -23.22 12.41 -8.81
CA MET A 212 -22.44 12.33 -7.56
C MET A 212 -21.27 11.35 -7.64
N GLY A 213 -21.37 10.33 -8.50
CA GLY A 213 -20.42 9.24 -8.60
C GLY A 213 -19.25 9.50 -9.54
N THR A 214 -19.33 10.53 -10.38
CA THR A 214 -18.26 10.91 -11.32
C THR A 214 -17.47 12.11 -10.83
N PHE A 215 -16.19 12.08 -11.14
CA PHE A 215 -15.26 13.19 -10.98
C PHE A 215 -14.89 13.72 -12.37
N GLU A 216 -15.14 15.00 -12.61
CA GLU A 216 -14.78 15.66 -13.88
C GLU A 216 -13.40 16.30 -13.72
N GLU A 217 -12.46 15.85 -14.52
CA GLU A 217 -11.10 16.41 -14.58
C GLU A 217 -10.95 17.18 -15.90
N TYR A 218 -10.60 18.45 -15.78
CA TYR A 218 -10.30 19.31 -16.92
C TYR A 218 -8.88 19.02 -17.40
N ILE A 219 -8.74 18.51 -18.63
CA ILE A 219 -7.44 18.28 -19.27
C ILE A 219 -7.01 19.56 -20.01
N SER A 220 -7.97 20.24 -20.62
CA SER A 220 -7.79 21.51 -21.32
C SER A 220 -9.04 22.39 -21.15
N ALA A 221 -8.99 23.61 -21.65
CA ALA A 221 -10.15 24.50 -21.61
C ALA A 221 -11.41 23.93 -22.33
N THR A 222 -11.23 22.91 -23.19
CA THR A 222 -12.31 22.33 -24.02
C THR A 222 -12.55 20.85 -23.77
N GLU A 223 -11.67 20.17 -23.03
CA GLU A 223 -11.71 18.73 -22.83
C GLU A 223 -11.83 18.36 -21.36
N THR A 224 -12.88 17.60 -21.03
CA THR A 224 -13.11 17.04 -19.71
C THR A 224 -13.14 15.53 -19.79
N VAL A 225 -12.47 14.86 -18.84
CA VAL A 225 -12.56 13.41 -18.68
C VAL A 225 -13.37 13.09 -17.44
N ARG A 226 -14.37 12.23 -17.61
CA ARG A 226 -15.16 11.71 -16.50
C ARG A 226 -14.55 10.42 -15.96
N ARG A 227 -14.31 10.40 -14.66
CA ARG A 227 -13.67 9.31 -13.92
C ARG A 227 -14.57 8.89 -12.77
N MET A 228 -14.46 7.63 -12.32
CA MET A 228 -15.08 7.23 -11.06
C MET A 228 -14.46 8.04 -9.91
N GLY A 229 -15.31 8.73 -9.13
CA GLY A 229 -14.86 9.66 -8.08
C GLY A 229 -15.80 9.68 -6.87
N GLY A 230 -16.91 10.24 -6.91
CA GLY A 230 -18.02 10.37 -5.93
C GLY A 230 -17.79 10.21 -4.42
N THR A 231 -17.04 9.21 -4.01
CA THR A 231 -16.70 8.96 -2.60
C THR A 231 -15.31 9.48 -2.21
N GLY A 232 -14.57 10.08 -3.13
CA GLY A 232 -13.24 10.61 -2.90
C GLY A 232 -12.49 10.89 -4.20
N HIS A 233 -11.27 11.37 -4.08
CA HIS A 233 -10.42 11.61 -5.26
C HIS A 233 -10.12 10.29 -5.98
N PRO A 234 -10.23 10.20 -7.33
CA PRO A 234 -9.99 8.98 -8.10
C PRO A 234 -8.68 8.26 -7.76
N ASN A 235 -7.58 9.01 -7.53
CA ASN A 235 -6.29 8.41 -7.17
C ASN A 235 -6.33 7.71 -5.81
N ASN A 236 -7.05 8.25 -4.81
CA ASN A 236 -7.18 7.63 -3.48
C ASN A 236 -8.02 6.35 -3.55
N ILE A 237 -9.10 6.37 -4.34
CA ILE A 237 -9.93 5.18 -4.61
C ILE A 237 -9.07 4.09 -5.27
N ALA A 238 -8.30 4.45 -6.31
CA ALA A 238 -7.46 3.51 -7.05
C ALA A 238 -6.36 2.90 -6.16
N LYS A 239 -5.64 3.73 -5.37
CA LYS A 239 -4.60 3.25 -4.44
C LYS A 239 -5.16 2.22 -3.47
N THR A 240 -6.31 2.52 -2.90
CA THR A 240 -7.02 1.64 -1.97
C THR A 240 -7.45 0.34 -2.64
N ALA A 241 -7.99 0.41 -3.85
CA ALA A 241 -8.42 -0.76 -4.62
C ALA A 241 -7.23 -1.66 -4.99
N ILE A 242 -6.10 -1.11 -5.43
CA ILE A 242 -4.87 -1.87 -5.72
C ILE A 242 -4.36 -2.57 -4.46
N ALA A 243 -4.36 -1.91 -3.30
CA ALA A 243 -3.98 -2.54 -2.05
C ALA A 243 -4.83 -3.78 -1.75
N ILE A 244 -6.15 -3.72 -2.02
CA ILE A 244 -7.05 -4.86 -1.85
C ILE A 244 -6.77 -5.97 -2.85
N VAL A 245 -6.48 -5.66 -4.12
CA VAL A 245 -6.07 -6.67 -5.11
C VAL A 245 -4.81 -7.40 -4.61
N LEU A 246 -3.77 -6.66 -4.25
CA LEU A 246 -2.49 -7.23 -3.83
C LEU A 246 -2.61 -8.04 -2.52
N VAL A 247 -3.31 -7.52 -1.52
CA VAL A 247 -3.59 -8.23 -0.26
C VAL A 247 -4.46 -9.44 -0.52
N GLY A 248 -5.46 -9.34 -1.41
CA GLY A 248 -6.31 -10.45 -1.82
C GLY A 248 -5.50 -11.59 -2.45
N VAL A 249 -4.57 -11.27 -3.35
CA VAL A 249 -3.62 -12.25 -3.92
C VAL A 249 -2.78 -12.90 -2.83
N ALA A 250 -2.22 -12.12 -1.89
CA ALA A 250 -1.45 -12.64 -0.77
C ALA A 250 -2.30 -13.55 0.15
N MET A 251 -3.58 -13.23 0.37
CA MET A 251 -4.51 -14.08 1.12
C MET A 251 -4.89 -15.35 0.36
N TYR A 252 -5.06 -15.27 -0.95
CA TYR A 252 -5.40 -16.42 -1.79
C TYR A 252 -4.26 -17.43 -1.88
N LEU A 253 -3.04 -16.94 -2.03
CA LEU A 253 -1.82 -17.74 -2.17
C LEU A 253 -1.16 -18.08 -0.82
N GLY A 254 -1.56 -17.39 0.25
CA GLY A 254 -0.91 -17.46 1.55
C GLY A 254 -1.09 -18.79 2.26
N ARG A 255 -0.09 -19.15 3.08
CA ARG A 255 -0.10 -20.33 3.95
C ARG A 255 -1.09 -20.14 5.11
N THR A 256 -1.50 -21.25 5.71
CA THR A 256 -2.51 -21.25 6.79
C THR A 256 -2.00 -21.81 8.12
N ASP A 257 -0.73 -22.13 8.19
CA ASP A 257 -0.10 -23.00 9.20
C ASP A 257 0.59 -22.26 10.35
N THR A 258 0.72 -20.93 10.28
CA THR A 258 1.37 -20.15 11.34
C THR A 258 0.47 -19.05 11.91
N LEU A 259 0.83 -18.50 13.07
CA LEU A 259 0.11 -17.44 13.79
C LEU A 259 -0.05 -16.14 12.94
N ILE A 260 0.86 -15.90 12.01
CA ILE A 260 0.86 -14.72 11.15
C ILE A 260 0.37 -15.05 9.73
N SER A 261 0.05 -16.32 9.47
CA SER A 261 -0.52 -16.78 8.21
C SER A 261 -1.93 -16.28 7.99
N ILE A 262 -2.22 -15.86 6.76
CA ILE A 262 -3.50 -15.25 6.39
C ILE A 262 -4.30 -16.05 5.36
N GLY A 263 -3.80 -17.21 4.93
CA GLY A 263 -4.40 -18.01 3.86
C GLY A 263 -5.87 -18.37 4.10
N VAL A 264 -6.63 -18.41 3.02
CA VAL A 264 -8.07 -18.71 3.00
C VAL A 264 -8.27 -20.21 2.78
N ARG A 265 -9.03 -20.89 3.67
CA ARG A 265 -9.16 -22.36 3.68
C ARG A 265 -10.35 -22.88 2.89
N GLY A 266 -11.50 -22.19 2.92
CA GLY A 266 -12.75 -22.69 2.33
C GLY A 266 -12.95 -22.28 0.88
N PRO A 267 -13.59 -23.13 0.04
CA PRO A 267 -13.87 -22.78 -1.36
C PRO A 267 -14.76 -21.54 -1.48
N TRP A 268 -15.77 -21.42 -0.63
CA TRP A 268 -16.63 -20.23 -0.58
C TRP A 268 -15.87 -18.94 -0.24
N GLN A 269 -14.98 -19.01 0.75
CA GLN A 269 -14.14 -17.86 1.12
C GLN A 269 -13.21 -17.44 -0.04
N ARG A 270 -12.66 -18.41 -0.79
CA ARG A 270 -11.86 -18.14 -1.99
C ARG A 270 -12.70 -17.48 -3.08
N LEU A 271 -13.91 -17.96 -3.31
CA LEU A 271 -14.83 -17.37 -4.30
C LEU A 271 -15.16 -15.91 -3.95
N VAL A 272 -15.52 -15.64 -2.69
CA VAL A 272 -15.78 -14.28 -2.20
C VAL A 272 -14.55 -13.39 -2.37
N LEU A 273 -13.36 -13.90 -2.03
CA LEU A 273 -12.11 -13.15 -2.17
C LEU A 273 -11.81 -12.82 -3.65
N ILE A 274 -12.04 -13.77 -4.56
CA ILE A 274 -11.91 -13.55 -6.01
C ILE A 274 -12.89 -12.46 -6.48
N ALA A 275 -14.16 -12.53 -6.06
CA ALA A 275 -15.15 -11.51 -6.40
C ALA A 275 -14.74 -10.12 -5.91
N ILE A 276 -14.19 -10.02 -4.69
CA ILE A 276 -13.65 -8.77 -4.14
C ILE A 276 -12.46 -8.28 -4.98
N MET A 277 -11.53 -9.15 -5.37
CA MET A 277 -10.39 -8.76 -6.22
C MET A 277 -10.85 -8.28 -7.61
N ILE A 278 -11.86 -8.91 -8.19
CA ILE A 278 -12.45 -8.47 -9.47
C ILE A 278 -13.10 -7.09 -9.31
N LEU A 279 -13.88 -6.88 -8.25
CA LEU A 279 -14.48 -5.58 -7.94
C LEU A 279 -13.39 -4.51 -7.78
N ALA A 280 -12.34 -4.81 -7.04
CA ALA A 280 -11.22 -3.88 -6.82
C ALA A 280 -10.47 -3.59 -8.13
N ALA A 281 -10.18 -4.59 -8.95
CA ALA A 281 -9.55 -4.39 -10.26
C ALA A 281 -10.41 -3.55 -11.20
N ALA A 282 -11.73 -3.82 -11.26
CA ALA A 282 -12.67 -2.99 -12.00
C ALA A 282 -12.71 -1.54 -11.50
N THR A 283 -12.62 -1.34 -10.18
CA THR A 283 -12.54 -0.01 -9.56
C THR A 283 -11.28 0.74 -10.03
N VAL A 284 -10.12 0.07 -10.07
CA VAL A 284 -8.87 0.67 -10.58
C VAL A 284 -9.04 1.15 -12.02
N VAL A 285 -9.65 0.33 -12.87
CA VAL A 285 -9.90 0.70 -14.28
C VAL A 285 -10.86 1.88 -14.37
N ALA A 286 -11.97 1.86 -13.64
CA ALA A 286 -13.00 2.90 -13.69
C ALA A 286 -12.51 4.26 -13.16
N THR A 287 -11.51 4.29 -12.28
CA THR A 287 -10.90 5.52 -11.78
C THR A 287 -9.96 6.20 -12.80
N LEU A 288 -9.49 5.49 -13.83
CA LEU A 288 -8.52 5.96 -14.81
C LEU A 288 -7.24 6.55 -14.18
N SER A 289 -6.86 6.08 -12.99
CA SER A 289 -5.68 6.58 -12.27
C SER A 289 -4.40 5.91 -12.78
N ARG A 290 -3.77 6.51 -13.78
CA ARG A 290 -2.53 6.00 -14.41
C ARG A 290 -1.42 5.79 -13.40
N THR A 291 -1.21 6.76 -12.51
CA THR A 291 -0.17 6.68 -11.45
C THR A 291 -0.39 5.49 -10.53
N ALA A 292 -1.64 5.28 -10.07
CA ALA A 292 -1.95 4.14 -9.23
C ALA A 292 -1.77 2.81 -10.00
N MET A 293 -2.21 2.73 -11.27
CA MET A 293 -2.00 1.56 -12.12
C MET A 293 -0.51 1.23 -12.28
N LEU A 294 0.33 2.24 -12.59
CA LEU A 294 1.77 2.05 -12.74
C LEU A 294 2.41 1.58 -11.43
N ALA A 295 2.07 2.19 -10.31
CA ALA A 295 2.56 1.78 -8.99
C ALA A 295 2.11 0.34 -8.65
N GLY A 296 0.86 -0.01 -8.97
CA GLY A 296 0.33 -1.36 -8.78
C GLY A 296 1.02 -2.41 -9.67
N MET A 297 1.25 -2.09 -10.94
CA MET A 297 1.99 -2.96 -11.87
C MET A 297 3.44 -3.13 -11.44
N ALA A 298 4.13 -2.06 -11.04
CA ALA A 298 5.49 -2.13 -10.55
C ALA A 298 5.60 -2.99 -9.28
N ALA A 299 4.74 -2.75 -8.29
CA ALA A 299 4.70 -3.55 -7.07
C ALA A 299 4.34 -5.01 -7.35
N GLY A 300 3.33 -5.26 -8.19
CA GLY A 300 2.94 -6.61 -8.62
C GLY A 300 4.04 -7.33 -9.39
N GLY A 301 4.75 -6.62 -10.27
CA GLY A 301 5.91 -7.13 -11.00
C GLY A 301 7.06 -7.52 -10.07
N ILE A 302 7.40 -6.68 -9.09
CA ILE A 302 8.42 -6.99 -8.06
C ILE A 302 8.02 -8.25 -7.28
N LEU A 303 6.76 -8.35 -6.86
CA LEU A 303 6.25 -9.52 -6.13
C LEU A 303 6.25 -10.79 -6.98
N LEU A 304 5.95 -10.67 -8.28
CA LEU A 304 6.03 -11.78 -9.22
C LEU A 304 7.48 -12.27 -9.40
N ILE A 305 8.43 -11.34 -9.60
CA ILE A 305 9.86 -11.64 -9.68
C ILE A 305 10.33 -12.34 -8.40
N ASP A 306 9.92 -11.83 -7.25
CA ASP A 306 10.24 -12.42 -5.96
C ASP A 306 9.67 -13.83 -5.79
N ARG A 307 8.49 -14.09 -6.32
CA ARG A 307 7.88 -15.43 -6.31
C ARG A 307 8.58 -16.40 -7.26
N LEU A 308 9.04 -15.93 -8.42
CA LEU A 308 9.72 -16.77 -9.43
C LEU A 308 11.18 -17.06 -9.07
N TYR A 309 11.88 -16.07 -8.52
CA TYR A 309 13.33 -16.15 -8.25
C TYR A 309 13.67 -16.19 -6.75
N GLY A 310 12.67 -16.26 -5.88
CA GLY A 310 12.84 -16.33 -4.44
C GLY A 310 13.13 -14.97 -3.81
N ARG A 311 13.65 -14.99 -2.57
CA ARG A 311 13.79 -13.79 -1.71
C ARG A 311 14.67 -12.64 -2.25
N GLY A 312 15.35 -12.86 -3.37
CA GLY A 312 16.09 -11.80 -4.08
C GLY A 312 15.23 -10.91 -4.99
N GLY A 313 13.97 -11.28 -5.23
CA GLY A 313 13.10 -10.61 -6.21
C GLY A 313 12.88 -9.13 -5.94
N LEU A 314 12.67 -8.75 -4.68
CA LEU A 314 12.53 -7.33 -4.32
C LEU A 314 13.81 -6.53 -4.62
N ALA A 315 14.98 -7.06 -4.27
CA ALA A 315 16.27 -6.43 -4.56
C ALA A 315 16.49 -6.33 -6.08
N LEU A 316 16.25 -7.41 -6.81
CA LEU A 316 16.34 -7.45 -8.28
C LEU A 316 15.33 -6.47 -8.91
N GLY A 317 14.10 -6.39 -8.40
CA GLY A 317 13.09 -5.45 -8.87
C GLY A 317 13.50 -4.00 -8.67
N ILE A 318 14.04 -3.66 -7.50
CA ILE A 318 14.55 -2.30 -7.21
C ILE A 318 15.73 -1.97 -8.13
N ILE A 319 16.70 -2.88 -8.26
CA ILE A 319 17.85 -2.70 -9.15
C ILE A 319 17.37 -2.54 -10.59
N GLY A 320 16.43 -3.38 -11.04
CA GLY A 320 15.85 -3.30 -12.39
C GLY A 320 15.16 -1.96 -12.66
N ILE A 321 14.31 -1.49 -11.72
CA ILE A 321 13.63 -0.20 -11.85
C ILE A 321 14.63 0.96 -11.83
N ALA A 322 15.60 0.93 -10.91
CA ALA A 322 16.65 1.96 -10.84
C ALA A 322 17.49 1.99 -12.11
N SER A 323 17.88 0.82 -12.64
CA SER A 323 18.64 0.70 -13.89
C SER A 323 17.84 1.20 -15.08
N ALA A 324 16.56 0.84 -15.19
CA ALA A 324 15.68 1.31 -16.25
C ALA A 324 15.50 2.83 -16.20
N ALA A 325 15.26 3.40 -15.01
CA ALA A 325 15.14 4.84 -14.82
C ALA A 325 16.44 5.58 -15.19
N THR A 326 17.60 5.02 -14.78
CA THR A 326 18.91 5.58 -15.12
C THR A 326 19.16 5.53 -16.63
N LEU A 327 18.79 4.41 -17.28
CA LEU A 327 18.93 4.26 -18.74
C LEU A 327 18.04 5.25 -19.49
N VAL A 328 16.78 5.38 -19.07
CA VAL A 328 15.84 6.37 -19.62
C VAL A 328 16.40 7.79 -19.50
N LEU A 329 16.90 8.15 -18.33
CA LEU A 329 17.52 9.46 -18.10
C LEU A 329 18.77 9.66 -18.96
N ALA A 330 19.64 8.64 -19.06
CA ALA A 330 20.85 8.71 -19.88
C ALA A 330 20.52 8.88 -21.38
N ILE A 331 19.55 8.15 -21.91
CA ILE A 331 19.09 8.30 -23.29
C ILE A 331 18.54 9.71 -23.51
N SER A 332 17.68 10.21 -22.64
CA SER A 332 17.11 11.56 -22.73
C SER A 332 18.19 12.65 -22.73
N LEU A 333 19.24 12.49 -21.91
CA LEU A 333 20.36 13.42 -21.85
C LEU A 333 21.24 13.39 -23.11
N VAL A 334 21.38 12.23 -23.74
CA VAL A 334 22.24 12.05 -24.93
C VAL A 334 21.52 12.46 -26.22
N THR A 335 20.24 12.12 -26.34
CA THR A 335 19.48 12.38 -27.57
C THR A 335 18.85 13.77 -27.58
N GLY A 336 18.68 14.39 -26.42
CA GLY A 336 17.85 15.59 -26.27
C GLY A 336 16.36 15.35 -26.53
N GLU A 337 15.99 14.10 -26.85
CA GLU A 337 14.62 13.67 -27.11
C GLU A 337 14.17 12.71 -26.02
N GLY A 338 12.88 12.72 -25.71
CA GLY A 338 12.29 11.72 -24.80
C GLY A 338 12.45 10.30 -25.38
N PRO A 339 12.70 9.28 -24.55
CA PRO A 339 12.99 7.90 -25.02
C PRO A 339 11.75 7.16 -25.56
N PHE A 340 10.63 7.84 -25.69
CA PHE A 340 9.37 7.21 -26.07
C PHE A 340 8.94 7.68 -27.48
N SER A 341 8.52 6.73 -28.32
CA SER A 341 7.87 7.08 -29.59
C SER A 341 6.56 7.83 -29.36
N GLU A 342 6.15 8.71 -30.29
CA GLU A 342 4.88 9.44 -30.18
C GLU A 342 3.67 8.54 -29.90
N SER A 343 3.65 7.33 -30.47
CA SER A 343 2.59 6.34 -30.21
C SER A 343 2.61 5.77 -28.79
N ALA A 344 3.79 5.57 -28.19
CA ALA A 344 3.91 5.15 -26.79
C ALA A 344 3.58 6.30 -25.83
N VAL A 345 3.99 7.52 -26.20
CA VAL A 345 3.66 8.75 -25.46
C VAL A 345 2.15 8.98 -25.45
N SER A 346 1.48 8.93 -26.60
CA SER A 346 0.03 9.15 -26.69
C SER A 346 -0.79 8.09 -25.93
N ALA A 347 -0.26 6.88 -25.75
CA ALA A 347 -0.92 5.84 -24.92
C ALA A 347 -0.80 6.10 -23.41
N VAL A 348 0.21 6.87 -22.96
CA VAL A 348 0.51 7.11 -21.56
C VAL A 348 0.18 8.55 -21.13
N THR A 349 0.17 9.51 -22.05
CA THR A 349 -0.20 10.90 -21.80
C THR A 349 -1.68 11.16 -22.07
N LYS A 350 -2.24 12.20 -21.48
CA LYS A 350 -3.62 12.63 -21.71
C LYS A 350 -3.74 13.50 -22.95
N SER A 351 -2.73 14.36 -23.20
CA SER A 351 -2.67 15.30 -24.31
C SER A 351 -1.92 14.78 -25.53
N GLY A 352 -1.22 13.63 -25.41
CA GLY A 352 -0.28 13.17 -26.43
C GLY A 352 1.08 13.89 -26.39
N ASP A 353 1.29 14.77 -25.42
CA ASP A 353 2.48 15.60 -25.31
C ASP A 353 3.55 14.96 -24.43
N VAL A 354 4.81 14.98 -24.88
CA VAL A 354 5.98 14.48 -24.14
C VAL A 354 6.22 15.30 -22.88
N GLU A 355 5.88 16.60 -22.88
CA GLU A 355 6.00 17.46 -21.72
C GLU A 355 5.14 16.98 -20.55
N GLU A 356 4.00 16.35 -20.80
CA GLU A 356 3.16 15.73 -19.76
C GLU A 356 3.86 14.57 -19.05
N LEU A 357 4.69 13.79 -19.77
CA LEU A 357 5.50 12.73 -19.16
C LEU A 357 6.66 13.27 -18.36
N THR A 358 7.36 14.28 -18.89
CA THR A 358 8.53 14.86 -18.23
C THR A 358 8.14 15.73 -17.03
N SER A 359 6.98 16.39 -17.07
CA SER A 359 6.43 17.16 -15.95
C SER A 359 5.75 16.28 -14.89
N LEU A 360 5.69 14.95 -15.09
CA LEU A 360 4.94 14.05 -14.22
C LEU A 360 3.51 14.57 -13.95
N THR A 361 2.84 15.06 -15.00
CA THR A 361 1.48 15.64 -14.91
C THR A 361 1.40 16.87 -14.01
N GLY A 362 2.33 17.80 -14.11
CA GLY A 362 2.38 19.03 -13.30
C GLY A 362 2.97 18.86 -11.89
N ARG A 363 3.45 17.66 -11.52
CA ARG A 363 3.99 17.40 -10.19
C ARG A 363 5.30 18.12 -9.91
N THR A 364 6.11 18.35 -10.93
CA THR A 364 7.39 19.09 -10.78
C THR A 364 7.14 20.48 -10.22
N THR A 365 6.14 21.20 -10.72
CA THR A 365 5.76 22.53 -10.22
C THR A 365 5.29 22.46 -8.75
N ILE A 366 4.48 21.45 -8.42
CA ILE A 366 4.02 21.20 -7.03
C ILE A 366 5.22 20.91 -6.12
N TRP A 367 6.19 20.12 -6.58
CA TRP A 367 7.39 19.79 -5.81
C TRP A 367 8.30 21.00 -5.59
N GLU A 368 8.51 21.82 -6.62
CA GLU A 368 9.25 23.09 -6.51
C GLU A 368 8.60 24.03 -5.50
N GLU A 369 7.28 24.19 -5.57
CA GLU A 369 6.53 24.98 -4.61
C GLU A 369 6.66 24.40 -3.18
N ALA A 370 6.46 23.08 -2.99
CA ALA A 370 6.61 22.43 -1.70
C ALA A 370 8.02 22.62 -1.12
N ILE A 371 9.07 22.45 -1.93
CA ILE A 371 10.47 22.66 -1.51
C ILE A 371 10.68 24.13 -1.09
N SER A 372 10.12 25.09 -1.83
CA SER A 372 10.23 26.51 -1.49
C SER A 372 9.64 26.83 -0.10
N PHE A 373 8.55 26.16 0.26
CA PHE A 373 7.97 26.25 1.60
C PHE A 373 8.79 25.50 2.66
N ILE A 374 9.27 24.30 2.37
CA ILE A 374 10.11 23.50 3.28
C ILE A 374 11.36 24.30 3.70
N VAL A 375 12.01 24.99 2.76
CA VAL A 375 13.20 25.83 3.06
C VAL A 375 12.86 26.95 4.06
N LYS A 376 11.65 27.48 4.04
CA LYS A 376 11.22 28.54 4.97
C LYS A 376 10.94 28.01 6.39
N ARG A 377 10.52 26.72 6.53
CA ARG A 377 10.21 26.09 7.83
C ARG A 377 10.76 24.64 7.90
N PRO A 378 12.08 24.45 7.84
CA PRO A 378 12.67 23.12 7.67
C PRO A 378 12.49 22.20 8.89
N LEU A 379 12.38 22.74 10.10
CA LEU A 379 12.30 21.93 11.32
C LEU A 379 10.88 21.59 11.76
N THR A 380 9.93 22.49 11.57
CA THR A 380 8.57 22.36 12.09
C THR A 380 7.54 22.03 11.02
N GLY A 381 7.84 22.32 9.76
CA GLY A 381 6.87 22.26 8.69
C GLY A 381 5.68 23.23 8.88
N TYR A 382 4.58 22.92 8.24
CA TYR A 382 3.35 23.74 8.24
C TYR A 382 2.18 23.08 8.98
N GLY A 383 2.35 21.84 9.41
CA GLY A 383 1.31 21.02 10.05
C GLY A 383 0.70 20.01 9.07
N MET A 384 0.08 18.97 9.62
CA MET A 384 -0.65 17.97 8.81
C MET A 384 -1.81 18.63 8.07
N ASP A 385 -2.15 18.17 6.89
CA ASP A 385 -3.22 18.68 6.01
C ASP A 385 -3.15 20.18 5.67
N SER A 386 -1.99 20.79 5.78
CA SER A 386 -1.83 22.21 5.49
C SER A 386 -1.58 22.50 4.02
N ALA A 387 -1.31 21.51 3.17
CA ALA A 387 -0.95 21.73 1.77
C ALA A 387 -2.02 22.54 1.03
N ALA A 388 -3.28 22.14 1.11
CA ALA A 388 -4.40 22.84 0.46
C ALA A 388 -4.65 24.28 0.95
N SER A 389 -4.12 24.66 2.13
CA SER A 389 -4.26 26.01 2.69
C SER A 389 -3.03 26.89 2.48
N VAL A 390 -1.87 26.29 2.17
CA VAL A 390 -0.56 26.97 2.10
C VAL A 390 -0.06 27.06 0.67
N MET A 391 -0.23 25.96 -0.09
CA MET A 391 0.22 25.88 -1.48
C MET A 391 -0.81 26.51 -2.43
N SER A 392 -0.45 26.65 -3.68
CA SER A 392 -1.36 27.15 -4.71
C SER A 392 -2.64 26.30 -4.78
N ARG A 393 -3.74 26.91 -5.25
CA ARG A 393 -5.06 26.25 -5.31
C ARG A 393 -5.10 24.95 -6.13
N GLU A 394 -4.10 24.72 -6.96
CA GLU A 394 -3.97 23.54 -7.81
C GLU A 394 -3.39 22.33 -7.03
N ALA A 395 -2.72 22.57 -5.90
CA ALA A 395 -2.05 21.54 -5.12
C ALA A 395 -2.84 21.19 -3.85
N THR A 396 -3.59 20.10 -3.91
CA THR A 396 -4.26 19.53 -2.70
C THR A 396 -3.31 18.70 -1.84
N GLY A 397 -2.13 18.33 -2.35
CA GLY A 397 -1.10 17.55 -1.69
C GLY A 397 0.22 17.62 -2.44
N THR A 398 1.29 17.08 -1.86
CA THR A 398 2.63 17.10 -2.48
C THR A 398 2.86 15.94 -3.45
N HIS A 399 1.97 14.96 -3.51
CA HIS A 399 2.08 13.76 -4.35
C HIS A 399 3.44 13.04 -4.25
N ASN A 400 4.08 13.12 -3.10
CA ASN A 400 5.30 12.38 -2.76
C ASN A 400 5.37 12.26 -1.23
N LEU A 401 5.51 11.05 -0.71
CA LEU A 401 5.43 10.77 0.73
C LEU A 401 6.50 11.52 1.53
N LEU A 402 7.74 11.56 1.06
CA LEU A 402 8.82 12.22 1.81
C LEU A 402 8.66 13.75 1.79
N LEU A 403 8.27 14.32 0.65
CA LEU A 403 7.96 15.76 0.58
C LEU A 403 6.75 16.09 1.47
N HIS A 404 5.72 15.23 1.48
CA HIS A 404 4.53 15.43 2.32
C HIS A 404 4.88 15.46 3.81
N VAL A 405 5.67 14.49 4.27
CA VAL A 405 6.13 14.45 5.67
C VAL A 405 7.01 15.64 6.01
N THR A 406 7.93 16.01 5.11
CA THR A 406 8.84 17.14 5.33
C THR A 406 8.07 18.46 5.38
N PHE A 407 7.13 18.66 4.45
CA PHE A 407 6.26 19.81 4.40
C PHE A 407 5.38 19.91 5.65
N SER A 408 4.82 18.78 6.10
CA SER A 408 3.91 18.74 7.25
C SER A 408 4.62 18.87 8.60
N ALA A 409 5.77 18.22 8.78
CA ALA A 409 6.39 18.05 10.10
C ALA A 409 7.91 18.28 10.13
N GLY A 410 8.48 18.77 9.03
CA GLY A 410 9.90 19.13 8.94
C GLY A 410 10.83 17.95 8.72
N VAL A 411 12.14 18.30 8.59
CA VAL A 411 13.20 17.35 8.20
C VAL A 411 13.43 16.25 9.23
N VAL A 412 13.20 16.51 10.53
CA VAL A 412 13.36 15.47 11.56
C VAL A 412 12.34 14.35 11.39
N ALA A 413 11.08 14.70 11.12
CA ALA A 413 10.03 13.72 10.82
C ALA A 413 10.32 12.98 9.51
N CYS A 414 10.87 13.67 8.50
CA CYS A 414 11.32 13.05 7.26
C CYS A 414 12.41 12.00 7.50
N LEU A 415 13.42 12.29 8.34
CA LEU A 415 14.48 11.34 8.69
C LEU A 415 13.90 10.09 9.37
N VAL A 416 12.96 10.26 10.31
CA VAL A 416 12.27 9.12 10.94
C VAL A 416 11.47 8.35 9.89
N MET A 417 10.77 9.02 8.96
CA MET A 417 10.06 8.37 7.86
C MET A 417 11.02 7.59 6.96
N VAL A 418 12.16 8.14 6.57
CA VAL A 418 13.19 7.43 5.78
C VAL A 418 13.66 6.16 6.50
N LEU A 419 13.89 6.22 7.82
CA LEU A 419 14.22 5.04 8.61
C LEU A 419 13.09 4.02 8.60
N MET A 420 11.83 4.45 8.70
CA MET A 420 10.66 3.56 8.64
C MET A 420 10.47 2.94 7.26
N LEU A 421 10.74 3.67 6.18
CA LEU A 421 10.74 3.13 4.82
C LEU A 421 11.91 2.18 4.59
N GLY A 422 13.11 2.49 5.12
CA GLY A 422 14.25 1.57 5.14
C GLY A 422 13.92 0.27 5.89
N TRP A 423 13.22 0.36 7.02
CA TRP A 423 12.71 -0.79 7.74
C TRP A 423 11.67 -1.56 6.93
N SER A 424 10.77 -0.84 6.25
CA SER A 424 9.79 -1.46 5.34
C SER A 424 10.48 -2.21 4.19
N LEU A 425 11.57 -1.67 3.65
CA LEU A 425 12.38 -2.32 2.63
C LEU A 425 13.01 -3.62 3.16
N VAL A 426 13.66 -3.56 4.33
CA VAL A 426 14.28 -4.74 4.96
C VAL A 426 13.23 -5.82 5.24
N PHE A 427 12.09 -5.47 5.85
CA PHE A 427 11.02 -6.42 6.11
C PHE A 427 10.36 -6.93 4.83
N GLY A 428 10.18 -6.07 3.84
CA GLY A 428 9.69 -6.46 2.52
C GLY A 428 10.61 -7.48 1.84
N ALA A 429 11.92 -7.34 1.98
CA ALA A 429 12.90 -8.25 1.40
C ALA A 429 13.09 -9.55 2.21
N THR A 430 13.03 -9.49 3.53
CA THR A 430 13.42 -10.62 4.41
C THR A 430 12.26 -11.41 4.99
N SER A 431 11.05 -10.83 5.07
CA SER A 431 9.88 -11.49 5.65
C SER A 431 9.51 -12.78 4.91
N SER A 432 9.24 -13.83 5.66
CA SER A 432 8.65 -15.07 5.11
C SER A 432 7.12 -14.98 4.91
N TYR A 433 6.50 -13.87 5.32
CA TYR A 433 5.06 -13.65 5.23
C TYR A 433 4.70 -12.82 4.00
N GLU A 434 4.04 -13.45 3.03
CA GLU A 434 3.70 -12.86 1.73
C GLU A 434 2.94 -11.53 1.85
N TRP A 435 1.96 -11.43 2.75
CA TRP A 435 1.17 -10.21 2.90
C TRP A 435 1.98 -9.02 3.43
N ILE A 436 2.95 -9.24 4.35
CA ILE A 436 3.84 -8.19 4.85
C ILE A 436 4.67 -7.65 3.70
N ARG A 437 5.28 -8.55 2.92
CA ARG A 437 6.07 -8.19 1.75
C ARG A 437 5.24 -7.42 0.74
N THR A 438 4.03 -7.89 0.47
CA THR A 438 3.09 -7.27 -0.47
C THR A 438 2.73 -5.84 -0.05
N VAL A 439 2.31 -5.64 1.19
CA VAL A 439 1.93 -4.32 1.71
C VAL A 439 3.12 -3.38 1.70
N LEU A 440 4.27 -3.83 2.25
CA LEU A 440 5.45 -2.96 2.37
C LEU A 440 6.04 -2.61 1.00
N THR A 441 6.09 -3.55 0.04
CA THR A 441 6.51 -3.28 -1.34
C THR A 441 5.59 -2.25 -2.00
N TYR A 442 4.27 -2.41 -1.86
CA TYR A 442 3.32 -1.46 -2.45
C TYR A 442 3.44 -0.06 -1.84
N VAL A 443 3.58 0.05 -0.53
CA VAL A 443 3.79 1.34 0.15
C VAL A 443 5.10 2.01 -0.32
N LEU A 444 6.18 1.25 -0.46
CA LEU A 444 7.45 1.78 -0.97
C LEU A 444 7.31 2.34 -2.39
N VAL A 445 6.71 1.57 -3.30
CA VAL A 445 6.55 1.97 -4.70
C VAL A 445 5.57 3.14 -4.83
N SER A 446 4.40 3.07 -4.19
CA SER A 446 3.38 4.11 -4.27
C SER A 446 3.81 5.40 -3.58
N GLY A 447 4.58 5.33 -2.49
CA GLY A 447 5.09 6.48 -1.75
C GLY A 447 6.07 7.36 -2.54
N LEU A 448 6.68 6.83 -3.62
CA LEU A 448 7.52 7.64 -4.52
C LEU A 448 6.72 8.66 -5.32
N VAL A 449 5.46 8.34 -5.61
CA VAL A 449 4.61 9.12 -6.53
C VAL A 449 3.32 9.62 -5.90
N GLU A 450 3.05 9.27 -4.63
CA GLU A 450 1.84 9.67 -3.90
C GLU A 450 2.12 9.76 -2.38
N ASP A 451 1.35 10.56 -1.67
CA ASP A 451 1.35 10.71 -0.20
C ASP A 451 0.47 9.66 0.49
N THR A 452 0.79 8.39 0.29
CA THR A 452 -0.10 7.22 0.44
C THR A 452 -0.52 6.84 1.84
N ILE A 453 0.26 7.18 2.89
CA ILE A 453 0.07 6.63 4.25
C ILE A 453 -0.09 7.69 5.33
N ILE A 454 0.00 8.96 4.98
CA ILE A 454 -0.15 10.08 5.92
C ILE A 454 -1.34 10.91 5.49
N GLU A 455 -2.47 10.66 6.09
CA GLU A 455 -3.75 11.33 5.84
C GLU A 455 -4.40 11.70 7.17
N SER A 456 -5.28 12.72 7.19
CA SER A 456 -6.03 13.16 8.39
C SER A 456 -6.77 12.03 9.07
N PHE A 457 -7.44 11.21 8.27
CA PHE A 457 -8.12 10.01 8.74
C PHE A 457 -7.43 8.81 8.09
N PRO A 458 -6.67 8.01 8.88
CA PRO A 458 -5.97 6.84 8.38
C PRO A 458 -6.86 5.92 7.57
N THR A 459 -6.46 5.67 6.33
CA THR A 459 -7.14 4.82 5.38
C THR A 459 -6.59 3.40 5.41
N THR A 460 -7.09 2.59 4.51
CA THR A 460 -6.68 1.18 4.33
C THR A 460 -5.16 1.02 4.26
N LEU A 461 -4.46 1.86 3.47
CA LEU A 461 -3.00 1.76 3.31
C LEU A 461 -2.25 2.09 4.58
N THR A 462 -2.66 3.13 5.31
CA THR A 462 -2.06 3.52 6.59
C THR A 462 -2.15 2.38 7.60
N VAL A 463 -3.35 1.81 7.77
CA VAL A 463 -3.58 0.72 8.73
C VAL A 463 -2.86 -0.56 8.31
N LEU A 464 -2.84 -0.91 7.02
CA LEU A 464 -2.08 -2.04 6.49
C LEU A 464 -0.58 -1.88 6.73
N TRP A 465 -0.02 -0.69 6.48
CA TRP A 465 1.39 -0.39 6.70
C TRP A 465 1.77 -0.52 8.18
N MET A 466 1.01 0.11 9.08
CA MET A 466 1.21 -0.02 10.53
C MET A 466 1.14 -1.48 10.98
N ALA A 467 0.12 -2.22 10.51
CA ALA A 467 -0.05 -3.62 10.85
C ALA A 467 1.10 -4.50 10.32
N ALA A 468 1.57 -4.26 9.09
CA ALA A 468 2.67 -5.01 8.48
C ALA A 468 4.00 -4.79 9.22
N LEU A 469 4.25 -3.57 9.71
CA LEU A 469 5.43 -3.26 10.52
C LEU A 469 5.38 -3.86 11.93
N LEU A 470 4.20 -3.90 12.54
CA LEU A 470 4.03 -4.39 13.90
C LEU A 470 3.91 -5.94 13.98
N ALA A 471 3.36 -6.58 12.94
CA ALA A 471 3.05 -8.02 12.96
C ALA A 471 4.25 -8.94 13.27
N PRO A 472 5.49 -8.69 12.80
CA PRO A 472 6.64 -9.53 13.14
C PRO A 472 6.89 -9.67 14.64
N ALA A 473 6.56 -8.64 15.43
CA ALA A 473 6.71 -8.69 16.88
C ALA A 473 5.76 -9.69 17.58
N LEU A 474 4.70 -10.17 16.90
CA LEU A 474 3.87 -11.26 17.41
C LEU A 474 4.56 -12.62 17.33
N ALA A 475 5.47 -12.82 16.38
CA ALA A 475 6.22 -14.07 16.18
C ALA A 475 7.43 -14.20 17.12
N SER A 476 7.96 -13.08 17.58
CA SER A 476 9.21 -13.02 18.37
C SER A 476 9.00 -13.33 19.86
N ARG A 477 8.00 -14.12 20.23
CA ARG A 477 7.85 -14.50 21.65
C ARG A 477 9.07 -15.25 22.15
N PRO A 478 9.65 -14.85 23.28
CA PRO A 478 10.51 -15.75 24.02
C PRO A 478 9.66 -16.99 24.35
N LYS A 479 10.18 -18.18 24.03
CA LYS A 479 9.62 -19.42 24.59
C LYS A 479 9.61 -19.26 26.10
N PRO A 480 8.50 -19.56 26.79
CA PRO A 480 8.45 -19.50 28.26
C PRO A 480 9.54 -20.34 28.91
#